data_63d5490c60c98e1b15c65e39c4866c9a
#
_entry.id   63d5490c60c98e1b15c65e39c4866c9a
#
_cell.length_a   1.000
_cell.length_b   1.000
_cell.length_c   1.000
_cell.angle_alpha   90.00
_cell.angle_beta   90.00
_cell.angle_gamma   90.00
#
_symmetry.space_group_name_H-M   'P 1'
#
loop_
_entity.id
_entity.type
_entity.pdbx_description
1 polymer ?
#
loop_
_entity_poly.entity_id
_entity_poly.type
_entity_poly.pdbx_seq_one_letter_code
_entity_poly.pdbx_strand_id
1 'polypeptide(L)'
;MAAAKSVRKVPQYCYQCVAGPDLLTVKVEDGVATEIEPNFSACDVHPGAGKCCVKAYGIIQKTYSPHRLQQPMKRTNPKKGRHEDPGFVPISWDEAFDIIGAKMREIRARGLLNEHGYPRAAASFGGGGIPTYYMGTFPAFLAAWGPVDFSFGSGQGVSCTHSEHLYGELWHRAFTVCPDTPSCNYVLSFGANIEASGGVVGAWRHGVARERGMKRIQFEPHLSVTGAASAEWVPIRPKTDAAFLFSLIHVLLHEMPREKLDVP
;
A
#
# COMPACT_ATOMS: atom_id res chain seq x y z
N MET A 1 43.94 -4.85 22.90
CA MET A 1 42.90 -5.84 22.56
C MET A 1 41.71 -5.08 22.01
N ALA A 2 41.31 -5.31 20.75
CA ALA A 2 40.05 -4.72 20.23
C ALA A 2 38.89 -5.33 21.03
N ALA A 3 37.98 -4.49 21.56
CA ALA A 3 36.78 -4.98 22.23
C ALA A 3 36.01 -5.91 21.28
N ALA A 4 35.53 -7.03 21.78
CA ALA A 4 34.70 -7.93 20.98
C ALA A 4 33.48 -7.18 20.48
N LYS A 5 33.23 -7.23 19.17
CA LYS A 5 32.04 -6.59 18.57
C LYS A 5 30.76 -7.17 19.18
N SER A 6 29.89 -6.29 19.62
CA SER A 6 28.56 -6.69 20.09
C SER A 6 27.69 -7.02 18.90
N VAL A 7 27.29 -8.28 18.73
CA VAL A 7 26.39 -8.73 17.67
C VAL A 7 25.12 -9.29 18.29
N ARG A 8 23.97 -8.80 17.85
CA ARG A 8 22.66 -9.32 18.25
C ARG A 8 21.72 -9.44 17.05
N LYS A 9 20.79 -10.39 17.08
CA LYS A 9 19.69 -10.53 16.14
C LYS A 9 18.39 -10.04 16.80
N VAL A 10 17.68 -9.16 16.14
CA VAL A 10 16.47 -8.51 16.67
C VAL A 10 15.31 -8.83 15.73
N PRO A 11 14.22 -9.47 16.24
CA PRO A 11 13.05 -9.69 15.43
C PRO A 11 12.36 -8.36 15.13
N GLN A 12 11.94 -8.20 13.89
CA GLN A 12 11.29 -7.00 13.37
C GLN A 12 10.27 -7.39 12.30
N TYR A 13 9.54 -6.43 11.81
CA TYR A 13 8.68 -6.57 10.64
C TYR A 13 8.83 -5.38 9.69
N CYS A 14 8.53 -5.61 8.42
CA CYS A 14 8.68 -4.61 7.38
C CYS A 14 7.49 -3.66 7.32
N TYR A 15 7.75 -2.35 7.28
CA TYR A 15 6.74 -1.29 7.14
C TYR A 15 6.69 -0.66 5.73
N GLN A 16 7.28 -1.29 4.73
CA GLN A 16 7.42 -0.66 3.41
C GLN A 16 6.09 -0.58 2.64
N CYS A 17 5.17 -1.49 2.89
CA CYS A 17 3.89 -1.53 2.21
C CYS A 17 2.81 -2.22 3.03
N VAL A 18 1.56 -2.14 2.55
CA VAL A 18 0.38 -2.76 3.17
C VAL A 18 0.23 -4.25 2.83
N ALA A 19 0.98 -4.75 1.84
CA ALA A 19 0.81 -6.11 1.30
C ALA A 19 1.24 -7.24 2.26
N GLY A 20 1.23 -6.98 3.52
CA GLY A 20 1.53 -7.89 4.61
C GLY A 20 2.86 -7.57 5.26
N PRO A 21 2.99 -7.81 6.55
CA PRO A 21 4.27 -7.67 7.22
C PRO A 21 5.17 -8.83 6.82
N ASP A 22 6.27 -8.53 6.13
CA ASP A 22 7.36 -9.47 6.09
C ASP A 22 7.96 -9.53 7.50
N LEU A 23 8.00 -10.72 8.10
CA LEU A 23 8.64 -10.94 9.40
C LEU A 23 10.14 -11.06 9.20
N LEU A 24 10.87 -10.16 9.82
CA LEU A 24 12.31 -9.98 9.60
C LEU A 24 13.11 -10.27 10.87
N THR A 25 14.34 -10.63 10.68
CA THR A 25 15.40 -10.59 11.70
C THR A 25 16.46 -9.60 11.26
N VAL A 26 16.76 -8.62 12.10
CA VAL A 26 17.78 -7.62 11.84
C VAL A 26 19.01 -7.93 12.65
N LYS A 27 20.15 -8.09 11.98
CA LYS A 27 21.45 -8.20 12.63
C LYS A 27 21.95 -6.80 12.97
N VAL A 28 22.32 -6.61 14.22
CA VAL A 28 22.81 -5.34 14.75
C VAL A 28 24.24 -5.57 15.28
N GLU A 29 25.20 -4.84 14.74
CA GLU A 29 26.61 -4.85 15.17
C GLU A 29 26.96 -3.48 15.74
N ASP A 30 27.39 -3.45 16.99
CA ASP A 30 27.76 -2.22 17.72
C ASP A 30 26.70 -1.09 17.61
N GLY A 31 25.41 -1.47 17.65
CA GLY A 31 24.29 -0.54 17.56
C GLY A 31 23.85 -0.20 16.12
N VAL A 32 24.55 -0.69 15.11
CA VAL A 32 24.24 -0.45 13.69
C VAL A 32 23.57 -1.67 13.08
N ALA A 33 22.44 -1.48 12.39
CA ALA A 33 21.81 -2.54 11.62
C ALA A 33 22.62 -2.82 10.36
N THR A 34 23.10 -4.05 10.20
CA THR A 34 24.02 -4.43 9.11
C THR A 34 23.41 -5.39 8.10
N GLU A 35 22.44 -6.21 8.53
CA GLU A 35 21.88 -7.25 7.69
C GLU A 35 20.40 -7.49 8.02
N ILE A 36 19.62 -7.86 7.02
CA ILE A 36 18.22 -8.29 7.15
C ILE A 36 18.08 -9.70 6.62
N GLU A 37 17.46 -10.56 7.43
CA GLU A 37 17.11 -11.92 7.09
C GLU A 37 15.58 -12.12 7.25
N PRO A 38 14.96 -13.08 6.54
CA PRO A 38 13.63 -13.56 6.88
C PRO A 38 13.63 -14.13 8.31
N ASN A 39 12.55 -13.91 9.05
CA ASN A 39 12.43 -14.48 10.38
C ASN A 39 11.90 -15.92 10.30
N PHE A 40 12.78 -16.89 10.46
CA PHE A 40 12.43 -18.32 10.47
C PHE A 40 11.84 -18.80 11.80
N SER A 41 12.03 -18.07 12.90
CA SER A 41 11.54 -18.49 14.22
C SER A 41 10.03 -18.37 14.39
N ALA A 42 9.35 -17.74 13.44
CA ALA A 42 7.89 -17.54 13.46
C ALA A 42 7.15 -18.42 12.44
N CYS A 43 7.81 -19.45 11.85
CA CYS A 43 7.20 -20.25 10.77
C CYS A 43 5.94 -20.98 11.21
N ASP A 44 5.84 -21.37 12.48
CA ASP A 44 4.66 -22.06 13.03
C ASP A 44 3.52 -21.08 13.40
N VAL A 45 3.79 -19.77 13.36
CA VAL A 45 2.85 -18.73 13.79
C VAL A 45 2.24 -17.98 12.62
N HIS A 46 3.02 -17.75 11.57
CA HIS A 46 2.59 -16.89 10.48
C HIS A 46 3.08 -17.41 9.11
N PRO A 47 2.20 -17.51 8.10
CA PRO A 47 2.54 -18.10 6.78
C PRO A 47 3.59 -17.30 6.00
N GLY A 48 3.79 -16.03 6.33
CA GLY A 48 4.85 -15.18 5.77
C GLY A 48 6.23 -15.35 6.41
N ALA A 49 6.33 -16.09 7.55
CA ALA A 49 7.61 -16.30 8.21
C ALA A 49 8.57 -17.10 7.32
N GLY A 50 9.86 -16.88 7.50
CA GLY A 50 10.88 -17.47 6.66
C GLY A 50 10.93 -16.94 5.22
N LYS A 51 10.16 -15.91 4.90
CA LYS A 51 10.08 -15.27 3.58
C LYS A 51 10.17 -13.77 3.74
N CYS A 52 10.78 -13.08 2.78
CA CYS A 52 10.67 -11.64 2.66
C CYS A 52 10.84 -11.21 1.20
N CYS A 53 10.28 -10.07 0.85
CA CYS A 53 10.42 -9.53 -0.49
C CYS A 53 11.80 -8.88 -0.68
N VAL A 54 12.26 -8.80 -1.93
CA VAL A 54 13.58 -8.23 -2.25
C VAL A 54 13.76 -6.80 -1.73
N LYS A 55 12.69 -6.01 -1.64
CA LYS A 55 12.73 -4.62 -1.15
C LYS A 55 13.06 -4.53 0.35
N ALA A 56 12.73 -5.58 1.13
CA ALA A 56 13.06 -5.61 2.56
C ALA A 56 14.58 -5.58 2.81
N TYR A 57 15.35 -6.25 1.98
CA TYR A 57 16.83 -6.21 2.06
C TYR A 57 17.40 -4.80 1.84
N GLY A 58 16.71 -3.96 1.06
CA GLY A 58 17.11 -2.57 0.81
C GLY A 58 16.81 -1.60 1.97
N ILE A 59 16.15 -2.03 3.05
CA ILE A 59 15.78 -1.15 4.17
C ILE A 59 17.02 -0.56 4.85
N ILE A 60 18.09 -1.33 4.98
CA ILE A 60 19.33 -0.84 5.59
C ILE A 60 19.92 0.32 4.78
N GLN A 61 20.03 0.15 3.46
CA GLN A 61 20.54 1.20 2.57
C GLN A 61 19.64 2.44 2.61
N LYS A 62 18.32 2.25 2.70
CA LYS A 62 17.35 3.33 2.86
C LYS A 62 17.53 4.04 4.21
N THR A 63 17.75 3.28 5.29
CA THR A 63 17.90 3.82 6.65
C THR A 63 19.17 4.67 6.78
N TYR A 64 20.27 4.20 6.22
CA TYR A 64 21.57 4.86 6.29
C TYR A 64 21.95 5.62 4.99
N SER A 65 20.97 5.93 4.15
CA SER A 65 21.21 6.71 2.94
C SER A 65 21.80 8.09 3.29
N PRO A 66 22.89 8.50 2.62
CA PRO A 66 23.45 9.83 2.83
C PRO A 66 22.52 10.94 2.38
N HIS A 67 21.51 10.62 1.56
CA HIS A 67 20.49 11.56 1.09
C HIS A 67 19.24 11.58 1.97
N ARG A 68 19.25 10.87 3.10
CA ARG A 68 18.12 10.85 4.02
C ARG A 68 17.92 12.22 4.66
N LEU A 69 16.70 12.75 4.59
CA LEU A 69 16.33 13.96 5.30
C LEU A 69 16.41 13.72 6.82
N GLN A 70 17.16 14.58 7.52
CA GLN A 70 17.38 14.47 8.96
C GLN A 70 16.75 15.63 9.74
N GLN A 71 16.30 16.65 9.05
CA GLN A 71 15.69 17.85 9.60
C GLN A 71 14.67 18.44 8.60
N PRO A 72 13.79 19.33 9.04
CA PRO A 72 12.88 20.02 8.14
C PRO A 72 13.60 20.79 7.05
N MET A 73 13.03 20.80 5.86
CA MET A 73 13.57 21.50 4.69
C MET A 73 12.57 22.54 4.21
N LYS A 74 13.03 23.77 4.02
CA LYS A 74 12.24 24.88 3.49
C LYS A 74 12.58 25.13 2.04
N ARG A 75 11.55 25.18 1.19
CA ARG A 75 11.69 25.60 -0.20
C ARG A 75 11.90 27.10 -0.27
N THR A 76 12.96 27.56 -0.93
CA THR A 76 13.26 28.97 -1.12
C THR A 76 12.85 29.49 -2.49
N ASN A 77 12.85 28.65 -3.53
CA ASN A 77 12.39 29.06 -4.85
C ASN A 77 10.85 29.00 -4.93
N PRO A 78 10.14 30.15 -5.08
CA PRO A 78 8.68 30.15 -5.21
C PRO A 78 8.20 29.58 -6.55
N LYS A 79 9.03 29.59 -7.58
CA LYS A 79 8.69 29.06 -8.90
C LYS A 79 8.65 27.54 -8.83
N LYS A 80 7.53 26.96 -9.30
CA LYS A 80 7.32 25.51 -9.32
C LYS A 80 7.31 25.01 -10.75
N GLY A 81 7.95 23.88 -11.00
CA GLY A 81 8.00 23.24 -12.30
C GLY A 81 8.91 22.03 -12.28
N ARG A 82 8.77 21.19 -13.31
CA ARG A 82 9.54 19.93 -13.42
C ARG A 82 11.06 20.19 -13.51
N HIS A 83 11.44 21.32 -14.08
CA HIS A 83 12.83 21.69 -14.34
C HIS A 83 13.32 22.83 -13.44
N GLU A 84 12.55 23.18 -12.42
CA GLU A 84 12.89 24.23 -11.48
C GLU A 84 13.54 23.62 -10.23
N ASP A 85 14.74 24.09 -9.92
CA ASP A 85 15.36 23.74 -8.63
C ASP A 85 14.53 24.31 -7.49
N PRO A 86 14.02 23.48 -6.57
CA PRO A 86 13.27 23.95 -5.42
C PRO A 86 14.08 24.83 -4.46
N GLY A 87 15.41 24.76 -4.47
CA GLY A 87 16.27 25.47 -3.56
C GLY A 87 15.98 25.11 -2.10
N PHE A 88 15.89 23.81 -1.76
CA PHE A 88 15.63 23.39 -0.39
C PHE A 88 16.80 23.72 0.53
N VAL A 89 16.52 24.42 1.63
CA VAL A 89 17.46 24.71 2.71
C VAL A 89 16.98 24.07 4.02
N PRO A 90 17.90 23.56 4.85
CA PRO A 90 17.56 23.06 6.16
C PRO A 90 17.12 24.18 7.10
N ILE A 91 16.10 23.91 7.91
CA ILE A 91 15.59 24.80 8.96
C ILE A 91 15.43 24.04 10.28
N SER A 92 15.29 24.77 11.39
CA SER A 92 14.97 24.15 12.68
C SER A 92 13.52 23.67 12.74
N TRP A 93 13.21 22.78 13.68
CA TRP A 93 11.84 22.39 13.97
C TRP A 93 11.00 23.57 14.47
N ASP A 94 11.58 24.47 15.27
CA ASP A 94 10.88 25.65 15.77
C ASP A 94 10.49 26.58 14.61
N GLU A 95 11.40 26.85 13.67
CA GLU A 95 11.08 27.62 12.47
C GLU A 95 9.99 26.94 11.64
N ALA A 96 10.06 25.61 11.48
CA ALA A 96 9.04 24.85 10.75
C ALA A 96 7.66 24.99 11.41
N PHE A 97 7.58 24.85 12.74
CA PHE A 97 6.33 24.99 13.48
C PHE A 97 5.80 26.43 13.45
N ASP A 98 6.66 27.43 13.50
CA ASP A 98 6.27 28.83 13.40
C ASP A 98 5.63 29.11 12.03
N ILE A 99 6.26 28.65 10.94
CA ILE A 99 5.73 28.81 9.58
C ILE A 99 4.36 28.12 9.44
N ILE A 100 4.25 26.87 9.86
CA ILE A 100 3.02 26.09 9.78
C ILE A 100 1.94 26.73 10.64
N GLY A 101 2.27 27.03 11.90
CA GLY A 101 1.36 27.65 12.85
C GLY A 101 0.84 29.02 12.41
N ALA A 102 1.70 29.85 11.79
CA ALA A 102 1.29 31.12 11.22
C ALA A 102 0.24 30.92 10.10
N LYS A 103 0.47 29.99 9.20
CA LYS A 103 -0.49 29.65 8.12
C LYS A 103 -1.80 29.09 8.65
N MET A 104 -1.75 28.27 9.65
CA MET A 104 -2.94 27.72 10.29
C MET A 104 -3.76 28.82 11.00
N ARG A 105 -3.10 29.72 11.72
CA ARG A 105 -3.76 30.90 12.34
C ARG A 105 -4.39 31.81 11.29
N GLU A 106 -3.72 32.06 10.17
CA GLU A 106 -4.27 32.85 9.05
C GLU A 106 -5.55 32.23 8.50
N ILE A 107 -5.56 30.90 8.26
CA ILE A 107 -6.75 30.18 7.79
C ILE A 107 -7.89 30.28 8.81
N ARG A 108 -7.60 30.08 10.09
CA ARG A 108 -8.59 30.14 11.16
C ARG A 108 -9.19 31.53 11.32
N ALA A 109 -8.38 32.59 11.17
CA ALA A 109 -8.85 33.97 11.21
C ALA A 109 -9.79 34.34 10.05
N ARG A 110 -9.60 33.69 8.89
CA ARG A 110 -10.49 33.85 7.71
C ARG A 110 -11.76 32.98 7.75
N GLY A 111 -11.89 32.15 8.79
CA GLY A 111 -12.91 31.12 8.88
C GLY A 111 -12.43 29.79 8.27
N LEU A 112 -12.91 28.68 8.83
CA LEU A 112 -12.50 27.33 8.38
C LEU A 112 -13.14 26.91 7.05
N LEU A 113 -14.27 27.51 6.69
CA LEU A 113 -14.99 27.30 5.44
C LEU A 113 -14.85 28.51 4.53
N ASN A 114 -14.88 28.30 3.22
CA ASN A 114 -14.98 29.35 2.23
C ASN A 114 -16.45 29.82 2.04
N GLU A 115 -16.66 30.77 1.15
CA GLU A 115 -17.98 31.33 0.81
C GLU A 115 -18.97 30.31 0.22
N HIS A 116 -18.48 29.18 -0.26
CA HIS A 116 -19.29 28.07 -0.80
C HIS A 116 -19.50 26.94 0.22
N GLY A 117 -19.04 27.11 1.46
CA GLY A 117 -19.15 26.10 2.51
C GLY A 117 -18.09 24.98 2.46
N TYR A 118 -17.07 25.09 1.63
CA TYR A 118 -15.99 24.09 1.55
C TYR A 118 -14.86 24.40 2.53
N PRO A 119 -14.21 23.36 3.11
CA PRO A 119 -13.04 23.53 3.97
C PRO A 119 -11.91 24.28 3.25
N ARG A 120 -11.25 25.21 3.97
CA ARG A 120 -10.06 25.92 3.48
C ARG A 120 -8.77 25.14 3.70
N ALA A 121 -8.82 24.07 4.44
CA ALA A 121 -7.69 23.16 4.64
C ALA A 121 -8.00 21.80 4.03
N ALA A 122 -6.99 21.20 3.42
CA ALA A 122 -7.07 19.86 2.89
C ALA A 122 -5.98 18.98 3.52
N ALA A 123 -6.27 17.71 3.71
CA ALA A 123 -5.32 16.72 4.18
C ALA A 123 -5.39 15.49 3.27
N SER A 124 -4.24 15.01 2.84
CA SER A 124 -4.13 13.80 2.02
C SER A 124 -3.17 12.81 2.64
N PHE A 125 -3.63 11.58 2.81
CA PHE A 125 -2.78 10.46 3.16
C PHE A 125 -2.43 9.64 1.93
N GLY A 126 -1.16 9.22 1.84
CA GLY A 126 -0.80 8.14 0.94
C GLY A 126 -1.42 6.82 1.40
N GLY A 127 -1.96 6.04 0.49
CA GLY A 127 -2.39 4.66 0.78
C GLY A 127 -1.21 3.72 0.89
N GLY A 128 -1.33 2.74 1.77
CA GLY A 128 -0.40 1.62 1.89
C GLY A 128 0.80 1.84 2.82
N GLY A 129 1.28 0.77 3.42
CA GLY A 129 2.53 0.71 4.17
C GLY A 129 2.59 1.57 5.42
N ILE A 130 1.53 1.68 6.13
CA ILE A 130 1.39 2.72 7.14
C ILE A 130 1.63 2.15 8.54
N PRO A 131 2.67 2.62 9.25
CA PRO A 131 2.75 2.40 10.68
C PRO A 131 1.52 3.01 11.35
N THR A 132 0.76 2.19 12.03
CA THR A 132 -0.56 2.55 12.58
C THR A 132 -0.53 3.66 13.63
N TYR A 133 0.63 3.94 14.22
CA TYR A 133 0.73 4.96 15.27
C TYR A 133 0.37 6.38 14.79
N TYR A 134 0.72 6.77 13.58
CA TYR A 134 0.36 8.10 13.08
C TYR A 134 -1.08 8.19 12.60
N MET A 135 -1.73 7.07 12.34
CA MET A 135 -3.16 7.05 12.04
C MET A 135 -4.00 7.48 13.25
N GLY A 136 -3.51 7.32 14.47
CA GLY A 136 -4.13 7.89 15.66
C GLY A 136 -3.83 9.37 15.87
N THR A 137 -2.57 9.76 15.74
CA THR A 137 -2.11 11.14 16.02
C THR A 137 -2.62 12.14 14.99
N PHE A 138 -2.52 11.84 13.71
CA PHE A 138 -2.92 12.78 12.66
C PHE A 138 -4.43 12.94 12.56
N PRO A 139 -5.28 11.90 12.58
CA PRO A 139 -6.73 12.06 12.71
C PRO A 139 -7.16 12.83 13.95
N ALA A 140 -6.51 12.63 15.10
CA ALA A 140 -6.78 13.40 16.30
C ALA A 140 -6.47 14.90 16.11
N PHE A 141 -5.36 15.22 15.44
CA PHE A 141 -5.04 16.59 15.05
C PHE A 141 -6.11 17.19 14.12
N LEU A 142 -6.54 16.44 13.09
CA LEU A 142 -7.58 16.89 12.16
C LEU A 142 -8.93 17.10 12.87
N ALA A 143 -9.31 16.22 13.78
CA ALA A 143 -10.50 16.38 14.60
C ALA A 143 -10.45 17.64 15.49
N ALA A 144 -9.29 17.95 16.05
CA ALA A 144 -9.08 19.16 16.83
C ALA A 144 -9.04 20.43 15.96
N TRP A 145 -8.61 20.31 14.70
CA TRP A 145 -8.59 21.41 13.75
C TRP A 145 -10.01 21.84 13.36
N GLY A 146 -10.88 20.90 13.01
CA GLY A 146 -12.24 21.14 12.53
C GLY A 146 -12.45 20.68 11.08
N PRO A 147 -13.31 21.35 10.31
CA PRO A 147 -13.59 20.95 8.94
C PRO A 147 -12.33 20.91 8.06
N VAL A 148 -12.13 19.79 7.40
CA VAL A 148 -11.00 19.55 6.48
C VAL A 148 -11.49 18.78 5.28
N ASP A 149 -11.01 19.11 4.09
CA ASP A 149 -11.18 18.29 2.90
C ASP A 149 -10.17 17.14 2.98
N PHE A 150 -10.68 15.94 3.20
CA PHE A 150 -9.87 14.78 3.55
C PHE A 150 -9.84 13.74 2.44
N SER A 151 -8.65 13.41 1.98
CA SER A 151 -8.40 12.32 1.03
C SER A 151 -7.61 11.20 1.69
N PHE A 152 -8.14 9.98 1.56
CA PHE A 152 -7.50 8.77 2.06
C PHE A 152 -7.29 7.76 0.93
N GLY A 153 -6.12 7.14 0.89
CA GLY A 153 -5.80 6.12 -0.09
C GLY A 153 -4.95 6.63 -1.27
N SER A 154 -4.64 5.74 -2.17
CA SER A 154 -3.89 6.05 -3.38
C SER A 154 -4.79 6.73 -4.41
N GLY A 155 -4.54 7.99 -4.66
CA GLY A 155 -5.23 8.68 -5.74
C GLY A 155 -6.70 8.96 -5.45
N GLN A 156 -6.96 9.77 -4.46
CA GLN A 156 -8.27 10.37 -4.18
C GLN A 156 -9.34 9.41 -3.64
N GLY A 157 -8.93 8.28 -3.11
CA GLY A 157 -9.84 7.35 -2.44
C GLY A 157 -10.79 6.56 -3.35
N VAL A 158 -10.87 6.87 -4.64
CA VAL A 158 -11.80 6.20 -5.55
C VAL A 158 -11.40 4.75 -5.79
N SER A 159 -10.13 4.48 -6.03
CA SER A 159 -9.68 3.11 -6.35
C SER A 159 -9.63 2.21 -5.13
N CYS A 160 -9.14 2.69 -4.01
CA CYS A 160 -8.96 1.89 -2.79
C CYS A 160 -10.23 1.92 -1.95
N THR A 161 -10.72 3.12 -1.59
CA THR A 161 -11.83 3.25 -0.66
C THR A 161 -13.15 2.76 -1.24
N HIS A 162 -13.46 3.10 -2.49
CA HIS A 162 -14.73 2.70 -3.09
C HIS A 162 -14.74 1.25 -3.54
N SER A 163 -13.71 0.79 -4.22
CA SER A 163 -13.73 -0.55 -4.81
C SER A 163 -13.36 -1.66 -3.83
N GLU A 164 -12.64 -1.36 -2.76
CA GLU A 164 -12.20 -2.36 -1.79
C GLU A 164 -12.92 -2.19 -0.45
N HIS A 165 -12.78 -1.02 0.18
CA HIS A 165 -13.26 -0.83 1.54
C HIS A 165 -14.77 -0.59 1.61
N LEU A 166 -15.31 0.31 0.79
CA LEU A 166 -16.73 0.58 0.79
C LEU A 166 -17.55 -0.66 0.35
N TYR A 167 -17.08 -1.36 -0.67
CA TYR A 167 -17.68 -2.62 -1.10
C TYR A 167 -17.62 -3.68 0.02
N GLY A 168 -16.47 -3.83 0.66
CA GLY A 168 -16.29 -4.74 1.78
C GLY A 168 -17.24 -4.44 2.93
N GLU A 169 -17.34 -3.19 3.35
CA GLU A 169 -18.22 -2.76 4.44
C GLU A 169 -19.70 -2.92 4.10
N LEU A 170 -20.13 -2.49 2.92
CA LEU A 170 -21.53 -2.53 2.53
C LEU A 170 -22.06 -3.95 2.29
N TRP A 171 -21.27 -4.81 1.68
CA TRP A 171 -21.72 -6.13 1.24
C TRP A 171 -21.25 -7.28 2.10
N HIS A 172 -20.13 -7.14 2.78
CA HIS A 172 -19.47 -8.20 3.52
C HIS A 172 -19.23 -7.89 5.00
N ARG A 173 -19.53 -6.66 5.45
CA ARG A 173 -19.25 -6.19 6.83
C ARG A 173 -17.78 -6.38 7.22
N ALA A 174 -16.89 -6.19 6.26
CA ALA A 174 -15.46 -6.32 6.43
C ALA A 174 -14.74 -5.18 5.71
N PHE A 175 -13.75 -4.59 6.37
CA PHE A 175 -12.97 -3.48 5.81
C PHE A 175 -12.25 -3.85 4.51
N THR A 176 -11.80 -5.09 4.40
CA THR A 176 -11.15 -5.61 3.20
C THR A 176 -11.61 -7.04 2.96
N VAL A 177 -11.97 -7.33 1.72
CA VAL A 177 -12.35 -8.67 1.27
C VAL A 177 -11.25 -9.22 0.38
N CYS A 178 -10.76 -10.40 0.72
CA CYS A 178 -9.77 -11.11 -0.08
C CYS A 178 -10.34 -12.46 -0.54
N PRO A 179 -10.08 -12.88 -1.78
CA PRO A 179 -10.46 -14.22 -2.22
C PRO A 179 -9.71 -15.28 -1.42
N ASP A 180 -10.33 -16.41 -1.15
CA ASP A 180 -9.66 -17.58 -0.58
C ASP A 180 -8.84 -18.31 -1.66
N THR A 181 -7.80 -17.63 -2.12
CA THR A 181 -6.95 -18.07 -3.23
C THR A 181 -6.40 -19.49 -3.04
N PRO A 182 -5.91 -19.89 -1.85
CA PRO A 182 -5.42 -21.27 -1.65
C PRO A 182 -6.45 -22.35 -1.94
N SER A 183 -7.74 -22.06 -1.75
CA SER A 183 -8.86 -23.00 -1.98
C SER A 183 -9.52 -22.83 -3.35
N CYS A 184 -9.20 -21.78 -4.11
CA CYS A 184 -9.77 -21.55 -5.43
C CYS A 184 -9.31 -22.59 -6.45
N ASN A 185 -10.21 -23.01 -7.33
CA ASN A 185 -9.89 -23.86 -8.48
C ASN A 185 -9.70 -23.04 -9.76
N TYR A 186 -10.32 -21.85 -9.82
CA TYR A 186 -10.29 -20.99 -10.99
C TYR A 186 -10.30 -19.52 -10.57
N VAL A 187 -9.44 -18.72 -11.18
CA VAL A 187 -9.31 -17.29 -10.88
C VAL A 187 -9.30 -16.47 -12.17
N LEU A 188 -10.20 -15.50 -12.26
CA LEU A 188 -10.15 -14.43 -13.25
C LEU A 188 -9.45 -13.24 -12.60
N SER A 189 -8.32 -12.82 -13.16
CA SER A 189 -7.49 -11.74 -12.64
C SER A 189 -7.42 -10.60 -13.63
N PHE A 190 -7.78 -9.39 -13.18
CA PHE A 190 -7.85 -8.20 -14.03
C PHE A 190 -6.80 -7.17 -13.59
N GLY A 191 -5.77 -6.97 -14.41
CA GLY A 191 -4.75 -5.94 -14.24
C GLY A 191 -3.84 -6.07 -13.01
N ALA A 192 -4.06 -7.07 -12.17
CA ALA A 192 -3.30 -7.25 -10.94
C ALA A 192 -2.02 -8.06 -11.19
N ASN A 193 -0.86 -7.47 -10.94
CA ASN A 193 0.43 -8.16 -11.06
C ASN A 193 0.88 -8.70 -9.68
N ILE A 194 0.18 -9.73 -9.20
CA ILE A 194 0.31 -10.24 -7.82
C ILE A 194 1.72 -10.78 -7.52
N GLU A 195 2.35 -11.47 -8.46
CA GLU A 195 3.71 -12.01 -8.27
C GLU A 195 4.77 -10.90 -8.06
N ALA A 196 4.50 -9.70 -8.57
CA ALA A 196 5.42 -8.56 -8.39
C ALA A 196 4.98 -7.59 -7.29
N SER A 197 3.67 -7.40 -7.08
CA SER A 197 3.14 -6.34 -6.21
C SER A 197 2.26 -6.81 -5.06
N GLY A 198 1.81 -8.07 -5.06
CA GLY A 198 0.93 -8.63 -4.03
C GLY A 198 1.60 -8.97 -2.70
N GLY A 199 2.89 -8.66 -2.57
CA GLY A 199 3.67 -9.03 -1.39
C GLY A 199 3.97 -10.52 -1.29
N VAL A 200 4.74 -10.89 -0.28
CA VAL A 200 5.22 -12.27 -0.09
C VAL A 200 4.07 -13.23 0.15
N VAL A 201 3.13 -12.86 1.02
CA VAL A 201 1.98 -13.73 1.37
C VAL A 201 1.04 -13.89 0.17
N GLY A 202 0.79 -12.82 -0.60
CA GLY A 202 -0.01 -12.89 -1.81
C GLY A 202 0.60 -13.84 -2.85
N ALA A 203 1.87 -13.67 -3.16
CA ALA A 203 2.59 -14.53 -4.10
C ALA A 203 2.61 -15.99 -3.62
N TRP A 204 2.86 -16.23 -2.34
CA TRP A 204 2.83 -17.58 -1.75
C TRP A 204 1.46 -18.24 -1.88
N ARG A 205 0.36 -17.54 -1.55
CA ARG A 205 -1.00 -18.06 -1.68
C ARG A 205 -1.32 -18.48 -3.11
N HIS A 206 -0.92 -17.68 -4.10
CA HIS A 206 -1.06 -18.04 -5.52
C HIS A 206 -0.19 -19.24 -5.91
N GLY A 207 1.03 -19.33 -5.38
CA GLY A 207 1.92 -20.47 -5.57
C GLY A 207 1.27 -21.77 -5.10
N VAL A 208 0.81 -21.81 -3.85
CA VAL A 208 0.13 -22.96 -3.24
C VAL A 208 -1.11 -23.37 -4.05
N ALA A 209 -1.93 -22.41 -4.48
CA ALA A 209 -3.10 -22.68 -5.28
C ALA A 209 -2.74 -23.31 -6.65
N ARG A 210 -1.70 -22.82 -7.30
CA ARG A 210 -1.21 -23.35 -8.57
C ARG A 210 -0.64 -24.75 -8.45
N GLU A 211 0.12 -25.05 -7.41
CA GLU A 211 0.60 -26.41 -7.11
C GLU A 211 -0.55 -27.40 -6.96
N ARG A 212 -1.68 -26.94 -6.43
CA ARG A 212 -2.92 -27.72 -6.31
C ARG A 212 -3.71 -27.85 -7.62
N GLY A 213 -3.31 -27.14 -8.67
CA GLY A 213 -3.94 -27.18 -9.99
C GLY A 213 -4.89 -26.03 -10.29
N MET A 214 -4.89 -24.96 -9.49
CA MET A 214 -5.68 -23.75 -9.80
C MET A 214 -5.31 -23.19 -11.17
N LYS A 215 -6.33 -22.90 -11.98
CA LYS A 215 -6.18 -22.19 -13.25
C LYS A 215 -6.45 -20.71 -13.04
N ARG A 216 -5.52 -19.86 -13.49
CA ARG A 216 -5.70 -18.40 -13.52
C ARG A 216 -5.70 -17.91 -14.96
N ILE A 217 -6.69 -17.10 -15.31
CA ILE A 217 -6.74 -16.34 -16.55
C ILE A 217 -6.43 -14.88 -16.21
N GLN A 218 -5.39 -14.35 -16.81
CA GLN A 218 -4.92 -12.98 -16.55
C GLN A 218 -5.35 -12.05 -17.68
N PHE A 219 -6.18 -11.06 -17.35
CA PHE A 219 -6.63 -10.02 -18.27
C PHE A 219 -5.81 -8.75 -18.02
N GLU A 220 -4.94 -8.38 -18.95
CA GLU A 220 -4.10 -7.18 -18.86
C GLU A 220 -3.57 -6.74 -20.23
N PRO A 221 -3.28 -5.45 -20.42
CA PRO A 221 -2.88 -4.93 -21.74
C PRO A 221 -1.46 -5.32 -22.15
N HIS A 222 -0.61 -5.75 -21.23
CA HIS A 222 0.75 -6.23 -21.48
C HIS A 222 1.05 -7.46 -20.65
N LEU A 223 1.89 -8.34 -21.16
CA LEU A 223 2.26 -9.57 -20.46
C LEU A 223 3.15 -9.25 -19.24
N SER A 224 2.58 -9.34 -18.05
CA SER A 224 3.31 -9.21 -16.77
C SER A 224 3.91 -10.54 -16.33
N VAL A 225 4.69 -10.50 -15.22
CA VAL A 225 5.17 -11.73 -14.54
C VAL A 225 3.98 -12.61 -14.12
N THR A 226 2.91 -11.99 -13.64
CA THR A 226 1.68 -12.70 -13.27
C THR A 226 1.00 -13.33 -14.49
N GLY A 227 0.90 -12.59 -15.59
CA GLY A 227 0.39 -13.12 -16.85
C GLY A 227 1.21 -14.29 -17.40
N ALA A 228 2.53 -14.16 -17.38
CA ALA A 228 3.43 -15.23 -17.81
C ALA A 228 3.33 -16.50 -16.94
N ALA A 229 2.94 -16.34 -15.68
CA ALA A 229 2.72 -17.45 -14.73
C ALA A 229 1.28 -17.95 -14.70
N SER A 230 0.37 -17.43 -15.53
CA SER A 230 -1.04 -17.83 -15.61
C SER A 230 -1.23 -18.96 -16.61
N ALA A 231 -2.39 -19.66 -16.52
CA ALA A 231 -2.76 -20.66 -17.50
C ALA A 231 -3.06 -20.05 -18.87
N GLU A 232 -3.58 -18.81 -18.85
CA GLU A 232 -3.87 -18.06 -20.07
C GLU A 232 -3.68 -16.56 -19.79
N TRP A 233 -3.17 -15.85 -20.78
CA TRP A 233 -3.10 -14.39 -20.81
C TRP A 233 -3.99 -13.85 -21.91
N VAL A 234 -4.89 -12.94 -21.55
CA VAL A 234 -5.82 -12.30 -22.47
C VAL A 234 -5.46 -10.81 -22.58
N PRO A 235 -4.95 -10.34 -23.74
CA PRO A 235 -4.64 -8.94 -23.94
C PRO A 235 -5.93 -8.12 -24.07
N ILE A 236 -6.30 -7.44 -23.00
CA ILE A 236 -7.50 -6.60 -22.96
C ILE A 236 -7.15 -5.14 -23.23
N ARG A 237 -8.00 -4.40 -23.91
CA ARG A 237 -7.85 -2.95 -24.04
C ARG A 237 -8.05 -2.29 -22.67
N PRO A 238 -7.21 -1.32 -22.30
CA PRO A 238 -7.42 -0.55 -21.06
C PRO A 238 -8.83 0.02 -20.96
N LYS A 239 -9.43 -0.06 -19.77
CA LYS A 239 -10.80 0.40 -19.46
C LYS A 239 -11.93 -0.39 -20.13
N THR A 240 -11.69 -1.58 -20.64
CA THR A 240 -12.76 -2.46 -21.18
C THR A 240 -13.10 -3.64 -20.29
N ASP A 241 -12.57 -3.69 -19.08
CA ASP A 241 -12.82 -4.75 -18.09
C ASP A 241 -14.31 -4.95 -17.83
N ALA A 242 -15.05 -3.84 -17.64
CA ALA A 242 -16.50 -3.89 -17.42
C ALA A 242 -17.25 -4.47 -18.60
N ALA A 243 -16.84 -4.18 -19.85
CA ALA A 243 -17.47 -4.74 -21.05
C ALA A 243 -17.31 -6.27 -21.10
N PHE A 244 -16.12 -6.77 -20.73
CA PHE A 244 -15.89 -8.20 -20.60
C PHE A 244 -16.75 -8.83 -19.50
N LEU A 245 -16.80 -8.20 -18.32
CA LEU A 245 -17.61 -8.69 -17.20
C LEU A 245 -19.10 -8.71 -17.55
N PHE A 246 -19.62 -7.70 -18.25
CA PHE A 246 -21.00 -7.72 -18.76
C PHE A 246 -21.25 -8.84 -19.77
N SER A 247 -20.28 -9.21 -20.60
CA SER A 247 -20.43 -10.36 -21.49
C SER A 247 -20.53 -11.68 -20.71
N LEU A 248 -19.78 -11.85 -19.62
CA LEU A 248 -19.93 -13.02 -18.74
C LEU A 248 -21.31 -13.06 -18.07
N ILE A 249 -21.79 -11.91 -17.60
CA ILE A 249 -23.14 -11.79 -17.02
C ILE A 249 -24.20 -12.15 -18.07
N HIS A 250 -24.05 -11.70 -19.31
CA HIS A 250 -24.94 -12.06 -20.40
C HIS A 250 -25.02 -13.58 -20.62
N VAL A 251 -23.87 -14.23 -20.70
CA VAL A 251 -23.79 -15.70 -20.85
C VAL A 251 -24.49 -16.40 -19.67
N LEU A 252 -24.22 -15.98 -18.43
CA LEU A 252 -24.83 -16.57 -17.25
C LEU A 252 -26.35 -16.42 -17.22
N LEU A 253 -26.88 -15.26 -17.62
CA LEU A 253 -28.30 -14.96 -17.52
C LEU A 253 -29.12 -15.41 -18.72
N HIS A 254 -28.52 -15.52 -19.92
CA HIS A 254 -29.27 -15.72 -21.15
C HIS A 254 -28.86 -16.97 -21.96
N GLU A 255 -27.66 -17.48 -21.75
CA GLU A 255 -27.14 -18.61 -22.54
C GLU A 255 -26.97 -19.88 -21.71
N MET A 256 -26.70 -19.77 -20.42
CA MET A 256 -26.55 -20.95 -19.55
C MET A 256 -27.90 -21.52 -19.12
N PRO A 257 -28.08 -22.84 -19.20
CA PRO A 257 -29.24 -23.50 -18.64
C PRO A 257 -29.33 -23.29 -17.12
N ARG A 258 -30.52 -22.93 -16.63
CA ARG A 258 -30.72 -22.58 -15.20
C ARG A 258 -30.28 -23.70 -14.24
N GLU A 259 -30.44 -24.96 -14.61
CA GLU A 259 -30.00 -26.14 -13.84
C GLU A 259 -28.47 -26.24 -13.67
N LYS A 260 -27.68 -25.48 -14.43
CA LYS A 260 -26.23 -25.39 -14.28
C LYS A 260 -25.79 -24.21 -13.41
N LEU A 261 -26.74 -23.38 -13.01
CA LEU A 261 -26.46 -22.26 -12.12
C LEU A 261 -26.64 -22.71 -10.67
N ASP A 262 -25.75 -22.26 -9.80
CA ASP A 262 -25.86 -22.43 -8.36
C ASP A 262 -26.88 -21.41 -7.82
N VAL A 263 -28.14 -21.73 -8.02
CA VAL A 263 -29.27 -20.90 -7.50
C VAL A 263 -29.98 -21.67 -6.42
N PRO A 264 -30.34 -21.04 -5.28
CA PRO A 264 -31.10 -21.69 -4.22
C PRO A 264 -32.46 -22.16 -4.68
#